data_5443c3288a6dd86b9fb45722f91c748f
#
_entry.id   5443c3288a6dd86b9fb45722f91c748f
#
_cell.length_a   1.000
_cell.length_b   1.000
_cell.length_c   1.000
_cell.angle_alpha   90.00
_cell.angle_beta   90.00
_cell.angle_gamma   90.00
#
_symmetry.space_group_name_H-M   'P 1'
#
loop_
_entity.id
_entity.type
_entity.pdbx_description
1 polymer ?
#
loop_
_entity_poly.entity_id
_entity_poly.type
_entity_poly.pdbx_seq_one_letter_code
_entity_poly.pdbx_strand_id
1 'polypeptide(L)'
;MQRIAIVDPNEASRESLRTMLLGVDFVWLEAECARYEYFFDVIQQSAPDLVIVALDGDKHRALGMVGQLATDHPRLPILTVSADSQALLQSLQRGARHFLTQPVTLEDLVGALRRSLSEVPAAADRSGAPSVVVPKAAGQIISVLGSRGGVGCTSIAVNLAATLASHPENQVALIDLDLAMGDADIAIELPGNDNLSMGDLARNIERLDMNYLKRALVRHPDTGLSVLRHPLEIHEIGGIHEGHVERILNLLRISYTHLILDLSKALLPTDLMALRMSSLILLIAQLELSSLRNVVRLIHSLSPEGDLGDKLRVVVNRAGSDIAEDGITVKKAEEVIGKPIFWQIPNEAKPMIGSRVNGEPLVRFAPRSKVQQSFHGLVQALTGKAGVA
;
A
#
# COMPACT_ATOMS: atom_id res chain seq x y z
N MET A 1 -0.38 -16.49 -25.14
CA MET A 1 0.64 -15.45 -25.17
C MET A 1 0.01 -14.18 -25.70
N GLN A 2 0.24 -13.04 -25.06
CA GLN A 2 -0.35 -11.74 -25.45
C GLN A 2 0.59 -11.06 -26.46
N ARG A 3 0.05 -10.57 -27.55
CA ARG A 3 0.83 -9.97 -28.64
C ARG A 3 1.07 -8.48 -28.37
N ILE A 4 2.33 -8.06 -28.43
CA ILE A 4 2.72 -6.68 -28.13
C ILE A 4 3.36 -6.06 -29.37
N ALA A 5 2.98 -4.82 -29.69
CA ALA A 5 3.66 -4.01 -30.68
C ALA A 5 4.35 -2.81 -30.01
N ILE A 6 5.55 -2.47 -30.45
CA ILE A 6 6.34 -1.35 -29.94
C ILE A 6 6.56 -0.32 -31.03
N VAL A 7 6.44 0.97 -30.67
CA VAL A 7 6.99 2.06 -31.46
C VAL A 7 7.94 2.89 -30.62
N ASP A 8 9.19 2.94 -31.05
CA ASP A 8 10.24 3.76 -30.44
C ASP A 8 11.26 4.17 -31.53
N PRO A 9 11.36 5.47 -31.84
CA PRO A 9 12.36 5.96 -32.79
C PRO A 9 13.80 5.80 -32.29
N ASN A 10 14.02 5.71 -30.97
CA ASN A 10 15.34 5.51 -30.39
C ASN A 10 15.71 4.02 -30.43
N GLU A 11 16.77 3.68 -31.17
CA GLU A 11 17.21 2.30 -31.36
C GLU A 11 17.67 1.64 -30.06
N ALA A 12 18.42 2.35 -29.21
CA ALA A 12 18.94 1.81 -27.95
C ALA A 12 17.80 1.53 -26.94
N SER A 13 16.83 2.42 -26.86
CA SER A 13 15.63 2.25 -26.01
C SER A 13 14.75 1.11 -26.51
N ARG A 14 14.53 1.02 -27.84
CA ARG A 14 13.76 -0.03 -28.49
C ARG A 14 14.37 -1.41 -28.26
N GLU A 15 15.71 -1.54 -28.40
CA GLU A 15 16.41 -2.80 -28.16
C GLU A 15 16.38 -3.21 -26.68
N SER A 16 16.43 -2.25 -25.77
CA SER A 16 16.28 -2.50 -24.34
C SER A 16 14.87 -3.05 -24.02
N LEU A 17 13.82 -2.41 -24.53
CA LEU A 17 12.43 -2.87 -24.38
C LEU A 17 12.22 -4.26 -24.99
N ARG A 18 12.77 -4.50 -26.19
CA ARG A 18 12.75 -5.79 -26.85
C ARG A 18 13.37 -6.88 -25.99
N THR A 19 14.58 -6.65 -25.51
CA THR A 19 15.29 -7.62 -24.68
C THR A 19 14.51 -7.97 -23.40
N MET A 20 13.91 -6.96 -22.77
CA MET A 20 13.06 -7.18 -21.59
C MET A 20 11.80 -7.99 -21.93
N LEU A 21 11.11 -7.69 -23.04
CA LEU A 21 9.91 -8.42 -23.46
C LEU A 21 10.19 -9.87 -23.84
N LEU A 22 11.32 -10.16 -24.47
CA LEU A 22 11.73 -11.53 -24.80
C LEU A 22 11.98 -12.40 -23.54
N GLY A 23 12.26 -11.76 -22.40
CA GLY A 23 12.40 -12.44 -21.10
C GLY A 23 11.09 -12.68 -20.34
N VAL A 24 9.91 -12.36 -20.94
CA VAL A 24 8.61 -12.45 -20.27
C VAL A 24 7.74 -13.55 -20.86
N ASP A 25 7.49 -14.62 -20.13
CA ASP A 25 6.85 -15.87 -20.62
C ASP A 25 5.42 -15.72 -21.14
N PHE A 26 4.66 -14.71 -20.72
CA PHE A 26 3.25 -14.56 -21.07
C PHE A 26 3.00 -13.59 -22.23
N VAL A 27 4.04 -12.97 -22.81
CA VAL A 27 3.93 -12.03 -23.91
C VAL A 27 4.70 -12.52 -25.15
N TRP A 28 4.32 -12.00 -26.31
CA TRP A 28 4.98 -12.21 -27.58
C TRP A 28 5.17 -10.85 -28.26
N LEU A 29 6.41 -10.52 -28.63
CA LEU A 29 6.68 -9.31 -29.40
C LEU A 29 6.32 -9.56 -30.85
N GLU A 30 5.16 -9.03 -31.28
CA GLU A 30 4.57 -9.23 -32.58
C GLU A 30 5.19 -8.30 -33.63
N ALA A 31 5.41 -7.04 -33.26
CA ALA A 31 5.92 -6.05 -34.19
C ALA A 31 6.74 -4.96 -33.48
N GLU A 32 7.75 -4.44 -34.19
CA GLU A 32 8.56 -3.30 -33.80
C GLU A 32 8.55 -2.24 -34.91
N CYS A 33 8.39 -0.98 -34.52
CA CYS A 33 8.40 0.13 -35.44
C CYS A 33 9.33 1.25 -34.96
N ALA A 34 10.17 1.76 -35.88
CA ALA A 34 11.07 2.88 -35.58
C ALA A 34 10.45 4.25 -35.91
N ARG A 35 9.26 4.29 -36.49
CA ARG A 35 8.62 5.54 -36.94
C ARG A 35 7.14 5.56 -36.60
N TYR A 36 6.67 6.65 -36.05
CA TYR A 36 5.27 6.82 -35.67
C TYR A 36 4.31 6.76 -36.86
N GLU A 37 4.72 7.26 -38.03
CA GLU A 37 3.89 7.33 -39.24
C GLU A 37 3.43 5.94 -39.75
N TYR A 38 4.23 4.92 -39.57
CA TYR A 38 3.94 3.57 -40.06
C TYR A 38 3.28 2.68 -38.99
N PHE A 39 3.13 3.16 -37.79
CA PHE A 39 2.67 2.31 -36.68
C PHE A 39 1.19 1.93 -36.78
N PHE A 40 0.36 2.77 -37.42
CA PHE A 40 -1.03 2.44 -37.66
C PHE A 40 -1.15 1.26 -38.62
N ASP A 41 -0.35 1.21 -39.68
CA ASP A 41 -0.32 0.08 -40.64
C ASP A 41 0.12 -1.20 -39.92
N VAL A 42 1.11 -1.10 -39.04
CA VAL A 42 1.59 -2.22 -38.21
C VAL A 42 0.47 -2.75 -37.33
N ILE A 43 -0.29 -1.89 -36.67
CA ILE A 43 -1.41 -2.30 -35.78
C ILE A 43 -2.52 -3.00 -36.59
N GLN A 44 -2.87 -2.50 -37.78
CA GLN A 44 -3.88 -3.12 -38.63
C GLN A 44 -3.47 -4.51 -39.13
N GLN A 45 -2.19 -4.71 -39.39
CA GLN A 45 -1.67 -6.00 -39.89
C GLN A 45 -1.44 -7.01 -38.75
N SER A 46 -0.93 -6.58 -37.62
CA SER A 46 -0.50 -7.45 -36.51
C SER A 46 -1.60 -7.70 -35.49
N ALA A 47 -2.61 -6.82 -35.40
CA ALA A 47 -3.69 -6.87 -34.41
C ALA A 47 -3.18 -7.20 -32.99
N PRO A 48 -2.32 -6.35 -32.37
CA PRO A 48 -1.72 -6.61 -31.07
C PRO A 48 -2.75 -6.51 -29.96
N ASP A 49 -2.47 -7.20 -28.84
CA ASP A 49 -3.30 -7.15 -27.63
C ASP A 49 -2.92 -5.96 -26.73
N LEU A 50 -1.74 -5.34 -26.93
CA LEU A 50 -1.26 -4.15 -26.25
C LEU A 50 -0.20 -3.45 -27.12
N VAL A 51 -0.14 -2.11 -27.03
CA VAL A 51 0.90 -1.32 -27.68
C VAL A 51 1.74 -0.53 -26.67
N ILE A 52 3.05 -0.42 -26.97
CA ILE A 52 3.99 0.41 -26.21
C ILE A 52 4.46 1.56 -27.11
N VAL A 53 4.29 2.79 -26.65
CA VAL A 53 4.63 4.01 -27.38
C VAL A 53 5.68 4.81 -26.60
N ALA A 54 6.91 4.91 -27.12
CA ALA A 54 7.92 5.81 -26.57
C ALA A 54 7.64 7.26 -26.97
N LEU A 55 7.75 8.19 -26.02
CA LEU A 55 7.42 9.59 -26.24
C LEU A 55 8.65 10.48 -26.51
N ASP A 56 9.85 9.99 -26.24
CA ASP A 56 11.06 10.83 -26.20
C ASP A 56 11.64 11.17 -27.60
N GLY A 57 11.20 10.50 -28.67
CA GLY A 57 11.65 10.79 -30.01
C GLY A 57 11.04 12.08 -30.59
N ASP A 58 9.72 12.19 -30.58
CA ASP A 58 8.93 13.39 -30.91
C ASP A 58 7.65 13.35 -30.06
N LYS A 59 7.72 14.06 -28.94
CA LYS A 59 6.65 14.09 -27.93
C LYS A 59 5.30 14.49 -28.51
N HIS A 60 5.28 15.49 -29.40
CA HIS A 60 4.02 16.01 -29.95
C HIS A 60 3.36 14.99 -30.88
N ARG A 61 4.14 14.36 -31.76
CA ARG A 61 3.66 13.31 -32.66
C ARG A 61 3.24 12.05 -31.90
N ALA A 62 4.05 11.61 -30.94
CA ALA A 62 3.75 10.45 -30.12
C ALA A 62 2.45 10.62 -29.33
N LEU A 63 2.24 11.75 -28.68
CA LEU A 63 1.00 12.09 -27.97
C LEU A 63 -0.19 12.20 -28.93
N GLY A 64 -0.01 12.75 -30.13
CA GLY A 64 -1.03 12.76 -31.16
C GLY A 64 -1.46 11.34 -31.57
N MET A 65 -0.48 10.46 -31.78
CA MET A 65 -0.72 9.05 -32.11
C MET A 65 -1.43 8.31 -30.99
N VAL A 66 -1.04 8.52 -29.72
CA VAL A 66 -1.73 7.93 -28.56
C VAL A 66 -3.22 8.31 -28.58
N GLY A 67 -3.55 9.61 -28.80
CA GLY A 67 -4.92 10.07 -28.87
C GLY A 67 -5.72 9.45 -30.02
N GLN A 68 -5.11 9.33 -31.20
CA GLN A 68 -5.75 8.70 -32.35
C GLN A 68 -5.98 7.21 -32.13
N LEU A 69 -4.96 6.48 -31.62
CA LEU A 69 -5.09 5.06 -31.28
C LEU A 69 -6.18 4.80 -30.24
N ALA A 70 -6.27 5.63 -29.22
CA ALA A 70 -7.31 5.52 -28.20
C ALA A 70 -8.72 5.74 -28.75
N THR A 71 -8.84 6.57 -29.81
CA THR A 71 -10.12 6.84 -30.50
C THR A 71 -10.49 5.71 -31.45
N ASP A 72 -9.54 5.27 -32.29
CA ASP A 72 -9.77 4.28 -33.35
C ASP A 72 -9.85 2.85 -32.77
N HIS A 73 -9.11 2.58 -31.68
CA HIS A 73 -9.03 1.28 -31.03
C HIS A 73 -9.29 1.38 -29.51
N PRO A 74 -10.51 1.72 -29.05
CA PRO A 74 -10.80 2.01 -27.62
C PRO A 74 -10.58 0.83 -26.68
N ARG A 75 -10.45 -0.39 -27.21
CA ARG A 75 -10.17 -1.60 -26.42
C ARG A 75 -8.69 -1.95 -26.37
N LEU A 76 -7.86 -1.36 -27.22
CA LEU A 76 -6.43 -1.63 -27.27
C LEU A 76 -5.72 -0.87 -26.14
N PRO A 77 -5.13 -1.55 -25.15
CA PRO A 77 -4.36 -0.89 -24.10
C PRO A 77 -3.12 -0.23 -24.67
N ILE A 78 -2.91 1.04 -24.34
CA ILE A 78 -1.74 1.83 -24.75
C ILE A 78 -0.89 2.09 -23.52
N LEU A 79 0.36 1.67 -23.55
CA LEU A 79 1.38 1.92 -22.54
C LEU A 79 2.38 2.93 -23.11
N THR A 80 2.66 3.99 -22.39
CA THR A 80 3.62 5.02 -22.82
C THR A 80 4.90 4.97 -22.02
N VAL A 81 6.03 5.31 -22.63
CA VAL A 81 7.36 5.28 -22.02
C VAL A 81 8.07 6.61 -22.28
N SER A 82 8.62 7.26 -21.24
CA SER A 82 9.39 8.51 -21.40
C SER A 82 10.31 8.77 -20.21
N ALA A 83 11.42 9.48 -20.45
CA ALA A 83 12.27 10.04 -19.41
C ALA A 83 11.67 11.31 -18.78
N ASP A 84 10.75 11.99 -19.48
CA ASP A 84 10.08 13.21 -19.01
C ASP A 84 8.82 12.86 -18.20
N SER A 85 8.90 12.97 -16.88
CA SER A 85 7.78 12.75 -15.98
C SER A 85 6.58 13.68 -16.22
N GLN A 86 6.78 14.86 -16.83
CA GLN A 86 5.69 15.77 -17.19
C GLN A 86 4.84 15.23 -18.36
N ALA A 87 5.37 14.29 -19.13
CA ALA A 87 4.61 13.62 -20.19
C ALA A 87 3.54 12.66 -19.64
N LEU A 88 3.64 12.23 -18.38
CA LEU A 88 2.69 11.34 -17.71
C LEU A 88 1.24 11.83 -17.85
N LEU A 89 0.96 13.03 -17.33
CA LEU A 89 -0.40 13.57 -17.33
C LEU A 89 -0.95 13.74 -18.75
N GLN A 90 -0.11 14.22 -19.66
CA GLN A 90 -0.49 14.43 -21.06
C GLN A 90 -0.81 13.13 -21.79
N SER A 91 -0.04 12.05 -21.55
CA SER A 91 -0.27 10.75 -22.16
C SER A 91 -1.55 10.09 -21.64
N LEU A 92 -1.80 10.16 -20.34
CA LEU A 92 -3.03 9.64 -19.74
C LEU A 92 -4.28 10.41 -20.24
N GLN A 93 -4.23 11.75 -20.34
CA GLN A 93 -5.31 12.54 -20.92
C GLN A 93 -5.60 12.22 -22.39
N ARG A 94 -4.61 11.69 -23.12
CA ARG A 94 -4.75 11.25 -24.52
C ARG A 94 -5.21 9.80 -24.66
N GLY A 95 -5.42 9.07 -23.55
CA GLY A 95 -5.97 7.73 -23.55
C GLY A 95 -4.95 6.61 -23.34
N ALA A 96 -3.70 6.92 -22.96
CA ALA A 96 -2.78 5.90 -22.48
C ALA A 96 -3.31 5.31 -21.16
N ARG A 97 -3.19 3.99 -21.00
CA ARG A 97 -3.60 3.31 -19.75
C ARG A 97 -2.53 3.35 -18.68
N HIS A 98 -1.28 3.24 -19.09
CA HIS A 98 -0.14 3.28 -18.18
C HIS A 98 1.02 4.07 -18.76
N PHE A 99 1.86 4.59 -17.85
CA PHE A 99 3.07 5.31 -18.18
C PHE A 99 4.25 4.68 -17.42
N LEU A 100 5.37 4.46 -18.12
CA LEU A 100 6.63 4.02 -17.54
C LEU A 100 7.67 5.12 -17.66
N THR A 101 8.39 5.38 -16.57
CA THR A 101 9.50 6.33 -16.56
C THR A 101 10.79 5.61 -16.98
N GLN A 102 11.57 6.19 -17.86
CA GLN A 102 12.91 5.68 -18.20
C GLN A 102 13.94 6.07 -17.11
N PRO A 103 14.91 5.20 -16.81
CA PRO A 103 15.12 3.86 -17.38
C PRO A 103 14.08 2.85 -16.90
N VAL A 104 13.46 2.13 -17.85
CA VAL A 104 12.45 1.11 -17.55
C VAL A 104 13.14 -0.10 -16.92
N THR A 105 12.62 -0.59 -15.79
CA THR A 105 13.05 -1.86 -15.21
C THR A 105 12.16 -3.00 -15.71
N LEU A 106 12.68 -4.23 -15.70
CA LEU A 106 11.88 -5.41 -16.07
C LEU A 106 10.64 -5.55 -15.17
N GLU A 107 10.78 -5.23 -13.89
CA GLU A 107 9.71 -5.29 -12.90
C GLU A 107 8.57 -4.31 -13.20
N ASP A 108 8.91 -3.06 -13.52
CA ASP A 108 7.95 -2.02 -13.91
C ASP A 108 7.21 -2.40 -15.18
N LEU A 109 7.94 -2.90 -16.18
CA LEU A 109 7.38 -3.33 -17.44
C LEU A 109 6.39 -4.49 -17.25
N VAL A 110 6.79 -5.56 -16.55
CA VAL A 110 5.94 -6.72 -16.28
C VAL A 110 4.71 -6.32 -15.47
N GLY A 111 4.88 -5.45 -14.46
CA GLY A 111 3.78 -4.92 -13.67
C GLY A 111 2.76 -4.14 -14.50
N ALA A 112 3.23 -3.26 -15.40
CA ALA A 112 2.38 -2.49 -16.30
C ALA A 112 1.66 -3.37 -17.34
N LEU A 113 2.35 -4.35 -17.92
CA LEU A 113 1.78 -5.30 -18.87
C LEU A 113 0.65 -6.13 -18.23
N ARG A 114 0.88 -6.70 -17.05
CA ARG A 114 -0.13 -7.49 -16.34
C ARG A 114 -1.37 -6.65 -16.01
N ARG A 115 -1.20 -5.43 -15.53
CA ARG A 115 -2.32 -4.53 -15.24
C ARG A 115 -3.11 -4.17 -16.50
N SER A 116 -2.43 -3.84 -17.59
CA SER A 116 -3.07 -3.45 -18.84
C SER A 116 -3.84 -4.59 -19.52
N LEU A 117 -3.37 -5.83 -19.36
CA LEU A 117 -3.94 -7.02 -20.00
C LEU A 117 -5.02 -7.71 -19.15
N SER A 118 -5.02 -7.51 -17.82
CA SER A 118 -6.01 -8.11 -16.91
C SER A 118 -7.34 -7.33 -16.83
N GLU A 119 -7.38 -6.09 -17.28
CA GLU A 119 -8.59 -5.28 -17.37
C GLU A 119 -9.38 -5.58 -18.65
N VAL A 120 -10.13 -6.70 -18.65
CA VAL A 120 -11.18 -6.94 -19.65
C VAL A 120 -12.30 -5.93 -19.37
N PRO A 121 -12.74 -5.10 -20.33
CA PRO A 121 -13.85 -4.18 -20.11
C PRO A 121 -15.13 -4.99 -19.95
N ALA A 122 -15.70 -4.99 -18.73
CA ALA A 122 -17.10 -5.34 -18.56
C ALA A 122 -17.97 -4.41 -19.45
N ALA A 123 -18.93 -4.96 -20.16
CA ALA A 123 -19.79 -4.27 -21.12
C ALA A 123 -20.31 -2.95 -20.50
N ALA A 124 -19.93 -1.84 -21.09
CA ALA A 124 -20.30 -0.51 -20.64
C ALA A 124 -21.76 -0.23 -21.01
N ASP A 125 -22.57 -0.01 -19.99
CA ASP A 125 -23.81 0.74 -20.11
C ASP A 125 -23.48 2.20 -20.42
N ARG A 126 -24.05 2.72 -21.51
CA ARG A 126 -23.79 4.09 -21.98
C ARG A 126 -24.63 5.08 -21.19
N SER A 127 -24.08 5.69 -20.17
CA SER A 127 -24.54 7.01 -19.72
C SER A 127 -23.51 7.66 -18.78
N GLY A 128 -22.91 8.74 -19.21
CA GLY A 128 -22.27 9.74 -18.34
C GLY A 128 -20.76 9.72 -18.33
N ALA A 129 -20.20 10.85 -18.65
CA ALA A 129 -18.88 11.44 -18.39
C ALA A 129 -17.65 10.52 -18.29
N PRO A 130 -16.50 10.85 -18.90
CA PRO A 130 -15.29 10.07 -18.79
C PRO A 130 -14.85 10.04 -17.33
N SER A 131 -15.00 8.86 -16.69
CA SER A 131 -14.37 8.65 -15.40
C SER A 131 -12.87 8.63 -15.65
N VAL A 132 -12.19 9.68 -15.23
CA VAL A 132 -10.75 9.76 -15.11
C VAL A 132 -10.36 8.60 -14.20
N VAL A 133 -9.82 7.51 -14.77
CA VAL A 133 -9.13 6.49 -13.98
C VAL A 133 -7.86 7.16 -13.48
N VAL A 134 -7.96 7.80 -12.32
CA VAL A 134 -6.82 8.25 -11.55
C VAL A 134 -5.95 7.00 -11.35
N PRO A 135 -4.63 7.03 -11.64
CA PRO A 135 -3.74 5.93 -11.29
C PRO A 135 -4.07 5.54 -9.86
N LYS A 136 -4.33 4.26 -9.60
CA LYS A 136 -4.61 3.81 -8.22
C LYS A 136 -3.41 4.27 -7.41
N ALA A 137 -3.60 5.29 -6.59
CA ALA A 137 -2.52 5.88 -5.81
C ALA A 137 -1.82 4.73 -5.10
N ALA A 138 -0.49 4.70 -5.14
CA ALA A 138 0.27 3.66 -4.45
C ALA A 138 -0.30 3.52 -3.04
N GLY A 139 -0.49 2.27 -2.58
CA GLY A 139 -1.19 1.99 -1.32
C GLY A 139 -0.67 2.85 -0.18
N GLN A 140 -1.58 3.39 0.61
CA GLN A 140 -1.24 4.22 1.76
C GLN A 140 -0.63 3.36 2.86
N ILE A 141 0.54 3.73 3.35
CA ILE A 141 1.19 3.06 4.49
C ILE A 141 0.87 3.85 5.75
N ILE A 142 0.28 3.17 6.74
CA ILE A 142 -0.05 3.72 8.06
C ILE A 142 0.69 2.88 9.11
N SER A 143 1.67 3.48 9.78
CA SER A 143 2.37 2.82 10.88
C SER A 143 1.71 3.10 12.22
N VAL A 144 1.65 2.08 13.06
CA VAL A 144 1.18 2.16 14.45
C VAL A 144 2.39 1.98 15.37
N LEU A 145 2.77 3.05 16.05
CA LEU A 145 3.92 3.11 16.96
C LEU A 145 3.47 3.38 18.38
N GLY A 146 3.96 2.64 19.35
CA GLY A 146 3.62 2.83 20.76
C GLY A 146 4.58 3.71 21.50
N SER A 147 4.06 4.58 22.37
CA SER A 147 4.87 5.35 23.34
C SER A 147 5.56 4.45 24.37
N ARG A 148 4.99 3.28 24.66
CA ARG A 148 5.55 2.24 25.57
C ARG A 148 4.90 0.87 25.33
N GLY A 149 5.41 -0.16 25.99
CA GLY A 149 4.77 -1.47 26.04
C GLY A 149 3.38 -1.40 26.70
N GLY A 150 2.43 -2.17 26.20
CA GLY A 150 1.08 -2.29 26.78
C GLY A 150 0.11 -1.14 26.48
N VAL A 151 0.48 -0.13 25.67
CA VAL A 151 -0.46 0.95 25.27
C VAL A 151 -1.52 0.49 24.29
N GLY A 152 -1.39 -0.71 23.68
CA GLY A 152 -2.39 -1.33 22.82
C GLY A 152 -2.16 -1.19 21.33
N CYS A 153 -0.90 -1.10 20.87
CA CYS A 153 -0.55 -0.94 19.45
C CYS A 153 -1.14 -2.05 18.57
N THR A 154 -0.80 -3.29 18.84
CA THR A 154 -1.31 -4.44 18.10
C THR A 154 -2.83 -4.49 18.06
N SER A 155 -3.50 -4.26 19.20
CA SER A 155 -4.96 -4.21 19.23
C SER A 155 -5.53 -3.10 18.34
N ILE A 156 -4.86 -1.94 18.28
CA ILE A 156 -5.26 -0.82 17.43
C ILE A 156 -4.95 -1.14 15.96
N ALA A 157 -3.76 -1.65 15.66
CA ALA A 157 -3.36 -2.02 14.29
C ALA A 157 -4.33 -3.05 13.69
N VAL A 158 -4.63 -4.13 14.43
CA VAL A 158 -5.56 -5.19 14.03
C VAL A 158 -6.96 -4.64 13.78
N ASN A 159 -7.55 -3.90 14.73
CA ASN A 159 -8.91 -3.42 14.60
C ASN A 159 -9.07 -2.30 13.57
N LEU A 160 -8.05 -1.44 13.41
CA LEU A 160 -8.00 -0.46 12.32
C LEU A 160 -7.95 -1.16 10.96
N ALA A 161 -7.04 -2.14 10.80
CA ALA A 161 -6.91 -2.90 9.57
C ALA A 161 -8.18 -3.68 9.22
N ALA A 162 -8.78 -4.36 10.19
CA ALA A 162 -10.03 -5.10 9.99
C ALA A 162 -11.21 -4.17 9.66
N THR A 163 -11.30 -3.00 10.30
CA THR A 163 -12.33 -1.99 10.01
C THR A 163 -12.15 -1.42 8.60
N LEU A 164 -10.93 -1.11 8.18
CA LEU A 164 -10.62 -0.70 6.80
C LEU A 164 -10.99 -1.80 5.78
N ALA A 165 -10.65 -3.06 6.07
CA ALA A 165 -10.91 -4.19 5.20
C ALA A 165 -12.41 -4.54 5.08
N SER A 166 -13.25 -4.13 6.04
CA SER A 166 -14.70 -4.33 5.95
C SER A 166 -15.39 -3.51 4.85
N HIS A 167 -14.68 -2.51 4.29
CA HIS A 167 -15.15 -1.73 3.14
C HIS A 167 -14.74 -2.42 1.84
N PRO A 168 -15.69 -2.80 0.96
CA PRO A 168 -15.42 -3.65 -0.22
C PRO A 168 -14.40 -3.06 -1.22
N GLU A 169 -14.31 -1.73 -1.27
CA GLU A 169 -13.36 -1.02 -2.13
C GLU A 169 -11.91 -1.09 -1.65
N ASN A 170 -11.69 -1.48 -0.40
CA ASN A 170 -10.34 -1.51 0.18
C ASN A 170 -9.73 -2.90 0.08
N GLN A 171 -8.47 -2.92 -0.33
CA GLN A 171 -7.59 -4.06 -0.19
C GLN A 171 -6.59 -3.71 0.92
N VAL A 172 -6.67 -4.40 2.06
CA VAL A 172 -5.89 -4.04 3.25
C VAL A 172 -4.95 -5.18 3.62
N ALA A 173 -3.69 -4.84 3.90
CA ALA A 173 -2.74 -5.77 4.49
C ALA A 173 -2.25 -5.22 5.85
N LEU A 174 -2.20 -6.09 6.83
CA LEU A 174 -1.56 -5.87 8.13
C LEU A 174 -0.20 -6.57 8.12
N ILE A 175 0.84 -5.86 8.45
CA ILE A 175 2.21 -6.37 8.51
C ILE A 175 2.69 -6.26 9.95
N ASP A 176 2.98 -7.39 10.56
CA ASP A 176 3.54 -7.44 11.91
C ASP A 176 5.05 -7.27 11.86
N LEU A 177 5.52 -6.07 12.23
CA LEU A 177 6.93 -5.70 12.31
C LEU A 177 7.47 -5.71 13.74
N ASP A 178 6.68 -6.11 14.74
CA ASP A 178 7.23 -6.48 16.04
C ASP A 178 7.87 -7.87 15.92
N LEU A 179 9.02 -7.91 15.23
CA LEU A 179 9.67 -9.14 14.77
C LEU A 179 9.97 -10.13 15.91
N ALA A 180 10.11 -9.63 17.13
CA ALA A 180 10.48 -10.45 18.27
C ALA A 180 9.28 -10.93 19.11
N MET A 181 8.25 -10.09 19.23
CA MET A 181 7.12 -10.33 20.14
C MET A 181 5.77 -10.00 19.49
N GLY A 182 5.70 -10.10 18.16
CA GLY A 182 4.46 -9.89 17.41
C GLY A 182 3.38 -10.90 17.82
N ASP A 183 2.14 -10.47 17.81
CA ASP A 183 0.98 -11.26 18.18
C ASP A 183 -0.29 -10.90 17.38
N ALA A 184 -0.10 -10.24 16.23
CA ALA A 184 -1.21 -9.84 15.38
C ALA A 184 -1.99 -11.04 14.80
N ASP A 185 -1.32 -12.14 14.51
CA ASP A 185 -1.91 -13.39 14.03
C ASP A 185 -2.76 -14.08 15.11
N ILE A 186 -2.29 -14.06 16.34
CA ILE A 186 -3.05 -14.59 17.50
C ILE A 186 -4.28 -13.72 17.76
N ALA A 187 -4.16 -12.41 17.63
CA ALA A 187 -5.25 -11.47 17.90
C ALA A 187 -6.47 -11.64 16.99
N ILE A 188 -6.31 -12.32 15.84
CA ILE A 188 -7.40 -12.59 14.88
C ILE A 188 -7.49 -14.06 14.47
N GLU A 189 -6.95 -14.96 15.28
CA GLU A 189 -7.00 -16.42 15.10
C GLU A 189 -6.75 -16.87 13.64
N LEU A 190 -5.60 -16.44 13.08
CA LEU A 190 -5.27 -16.83 11.72
C LEU A 190 -5.05 -18.35 11.61
N PRO A 191 -5.59 -18.98 10.55
CA PRO A 191 -5.44 -20.43 10.37
C PRO A 191 -3.99 -20.81 10.14
N GLY A 192 -3.56 -21.89 10.83
CA GLY A 192 -2.40 -22.74 10.57
C GLY A 192 -1.02 -22.10 10.41
N ASN A 193 0.03 -22.90 10.66
CA ASN A 193 1.44 -22.48 10.53
C ASN A 193 2.05 -22.80 9.15
N ASP A 194 1.26 -23.26 8.17
CA ASP A 194 1.76 -23.72 6.87
C ASP A 194 2.12 -22.59 5.89
N ASN A 195 1.85 -21.34 6.27
CA ASN A 195 2.14 -20.18 5.44
C ASN A 195 3.52 -19.62 5.76
N LEU A 196 4.16 -19.04 4.74
CA LEU A 196 5.43 -18.36 4.87
C LEU A 196 5.31 -17.15 5.82
N SER A 197 6.41 -16.83 6.51
CA SER A 197 6.53 -15.70 7.43
C SER A 197 7.39 -14.59 6.83
N MET A 198 7.53 -13.47 7.54
CA MET A 198 8.50 -12.42 7.22
C MET A 198 9.93 -12.97 7.14
N GLY A 199 10.30 -13.93 8.01
CA GLY A 199 11.59 -14.60 8.00
C GLY A 199 11.85 -15.37 6.70
N ASP A 200 10.84 -16.10 6.21
CA ASP A 200 10.93 -16.83 4.95
C ASP A 200 11.09 -15.92 3.75
N LEU A 201 10.38 -14.78 3.74
CA LEU A 201 10.50 -13.77 2.69
C LEU A 201 11.90 -13.15 2.69
N ALA A 202 12.44 -12.81 3.85
CA ALA A 202 13.77 -12.23 3.98
C ALA A 202 14.87 -13.20 3.51
N ARG A 203 14.79 -14.49 3.86
CA ARG A 203 15.73 -15.52 3.39
C ARG A 203 15.73 -15.71 1.87
N ASN A 204 14.61 -15.45 1.22
CA ASN A 204 14.44 -15.64 -0.22
C ASN A 204 14.21 -14.33 -0.96
N ILE A 205 14.74 -13.24 -0.46
CA ILE A 205 14.47 -11.88 -0.95
C ILE A 205 14.80 -11.70 -2.44
N GLU A 206 15.83 -12.36 -2.94
CA GLU A 206 16.23 -12.33 -4.36
C GLU A 206 15.14 -12.89 -5.30
N ARG A 207 14.35 -13.83 -4.80
CA ARG A 207 13.26 -14.49 -5.53
C ARG A 207 11.89 -13.90 -5.20
N LEU A 208 11.86 -12.82 -4.41
CA LEU A 208 10.63 -12.21 -3.98
C LEU A 208 9.92 -11.56 -5.17
N ASP A 209 8.79 -12.15 -5.54
CA ASP A 209 7.81 -11.63 -6.47
C ASP A 209 6.43 -11.54 -5.83
N MET A 210 5.45 -11.02 -6.53
CA MET A 210 4.08 -10.89 -6.02
C MET A 210 3.41 -12.25 -5.74
N ASN A 211 3.76 -13.31 -6.47
CA ASN A 211 3.18 -14.63 -6.25
C ASN A 211 3.74 -15.27 -4.97
N TYR A 212 5.05 -15.13 -4.77
CA TYR A 212 5.70 -15.61 -3.55
C TYR A 212 5.20 -14.83 -2.31
N LEU A 213 5.07 -13.52 -2.44
CA LEU A 213 4.52 -12.67 -1.38
C LEU A 213 3.06 -13.01 -1.03
N LYS A 214 2.21 -13.28 -2.03
CA LYS A 214 0.81 -13.73 -1.80
C LYS A 214 0.71 -15.04 -1.02
N ARG A 215 1.69 -15.92 -1.13
CA ARG A 215 1.74 -17.18 -0.37
C ARG A 215 2.08 -16.96 1.11
N ALA A 216 2.76 -15.87 1.44
CA ALA A 216 3.06 -15.46 2.81
C ALA A 216 1.90 -14.72 3.49
N LEU A 217 0.99 -14.17 2.70
CA LEU A 217 -0.16 -13.43 3.21
C LEU A 217 -1.30 -14.40 3.55
N VAL A 218 -1.68 -14.42 4.82
CA VAL A 218 -2.85 -15.18 5.29
C VAL A 218 -4.06 -14.28 5.23
N ARG A 219 -5.11 -14.70 4.52
CA ARG A 219 -6.34 -13.92 4.42
C ARG A 219 -7.33 -14.36 5.49
N HIS A 220 -7.76 -13.41 6.32
CA HIS A 220 -8.82 -13.63 7.28
C HIS A 220 -10.17 -13.83 6.55
N PRO A 221 -10.90 -14.94 6.80
CA PRO A 221 -12.05 -15.34 5.99
C PRO A 221 -13.19 -14.32 6.01
N ASP A 222 -13.51 -13.77 7.19
CA ASP A 222 -14.70 -12.95 7.38
C ASP A 222 -14.49 -11.47 7.05
N THR A 223 -13.29 -10.94 7.24
CA THR A 223 -13.00 -9.52 7.00
C THR A 223 -12.31 -9.26 5.67
N GLY A 224 -11.72 -10.31 5.07
CA GLY A 224 -10.90 -10.16 3.86
C GLY A 224 -9.55 -9.50 4.10
N LEU A 225 -9.18 -9.19 5.36
CA LEU A 225 -7.89 -8.65 5.75
C LEU A 225 -6.78 -9.67 5.43
N SER A 226 -5.73 -9.22 4.75
CA SER A 226 -4.53 -10.02 4.54
C SER A 226 -3.50 -9.70 5.61
N VAL A 227 -2.84 -10.70 6.18
CA VAL A 227 -1.84 -10.51 7.25
C VAL A 227 -0.53 -11.17 6.88
N LEU A 228 0.55 -10.41 6.98
CA LEU A 228 1.92 -10.92 6.95
C LEU A 228 2.42 -11.05 8.38
N ARG A 229 2.73 -12.29 8.77
CA ARG A 229 3.19 -12.62 10.13
C ARG A 229 4.65 -12.20 10.34
N HIS A 230 4.98 -11.91 11.59
CA HIS A 230 6.36 -11.83 12.06
C HIS A 230 7.11 -13.16 11.81
N PRO A 231 8.45 -13.22 11.97
CA PRO A 231 9.21 -14.47 11.90
C PRO A 231 8.70 -15.49 12.94
N LEU A 232 8.60 -16.75 12.55
CA LEU A 232 8.16 -17.80 13.47
C LEU A 232 9.26 -18.20 14.46
N GLU A 233 10.51 -18.07 14.03
CA GLU A 233 11.68 -18.46 14.82
C GLU A 233 12.52 -17.24 15.20
N ILE A 234 12.86 -17.10 16.49
CA ILE A 234 13.63 -15.95 17.00
C ILE A 234 14.98 -15.80 16.29
N HIS A 235 15.62 -16.90 15.90
CA HIS A 235 16.91 -16.84 15.21
C HIS A 235 16.86 -16.22 13.82
N GLU A 236 15.68 -16.13 13.18
CA GLU A 236 15.49 -15.52 11.87
C GLU A 236 15.57 -13.98 11.93
N ILE A 237 15.29 -13.38 13.10
CA ILE A 237 15.22 -11.93 13.27
C ILE A 237 16.52 -11.26 12.84
N GLY A 238 17.67 -11.85 13.21
CA GLY A 238 18.98 -11.30 12.85
C GLY A 238 19.29 -11.25 11.34
N GLY A 239 18.52 -11.98 10.53
CA GLY A 239 18.63 -11.97 9.06
C GLY A 239 17.71 -10.96 8.39
N ILE A 240 16.85 -10.25 9.14
CA ILE A 240 15.91 -9.28 8.57
C ILE A 240 16.49 -7.88 8.67
N HIS A 241 16.66 -7.23 7.52
CA HIS A 241 17.24 -5.90 7.41
C HIS A 241 16.24 -4.92 6.80
N GLU A 242 16.54 -3.61 6.91
CA GLU A 242 15.68 -2.54 6.37
C GLU A 242 15.39 -2.68 4.88
N GLY A 243 16.35 -3.14 4.07
CA GLY A 243 16.14 -3.38 2.64
C GLY A 243 15.13 -4.49 2.33
N HIS A 244 15.00 -5.50 3.20
CA HIS A 244 13.98 -6.52 3.08
C HIS A 244 12.58 -5.93 3.32
N VAL A 245 12.43 -5.12 4.37
CA VAL A 245 11.17 -4.42 4.69
C VAL A 245 10.78 -3.49 3.56
N GLU A 246 11.73 -2.68 3.07
CA GLU A 246 11.51 -1.76 1.95
C GLU A 246 10.98 -2.49 0.71
N ARG A 247 11.63 -3.57 0.29
CA ARG A 247 11.23 -4.35 -0.90
C ARG A 247 9.85 -4.98 -0.74
N ILE A 248 9.56 -5.56 0.43
CA ILE A 248 8.26 -6.17 0.72
C ILE A 248 7.15 -5.10 0.69
N LEU A 249 7.35 -3.96 1.35
CA LEU A 249 6.35 -2.89 1.38
C LEU A 249 6.12 -2.27 0.00
N ASN A 250 7.16 -2.09 -0.81
CA ASN A 250 7.04 -1.59 -2.18
C ASN A 250 6.21 -2.53 -3.06
N LEU A 251 6.39 -3.85 -2.95
CA LEU A 251 5.57 -4.82 -3.66
C LEU A 251 4.11 -4.82 -3.17
N LEU A 252 3.89 -4.75 -1.86
CA LEU A 252 2.54 -4.70 -1.30
C LEU A 252 1.76 -3.46 -1.74
N ARG A 253 2.39 -2.29 -1.82
CA ARG A 253 1.76 -1.04 -2.25
C ARG A 253 1.15 -1.10 -3.66
N ILE A 254 1.62 -2.01 -4.50
CA ILE A 254 1.09 -2.18 -5.86
C ILE A 254 -0.31 -2.81 -5.83
N SER A 255 -0.56 -3.73 -4.90
CA SER A 255 -1.79 -4.54 -4.86
C SER A 255 -2.78 -4.11 -3.78
N TYR A 256 -2.31 -3.49 -2.71
CA TYR A 256 -3.12 -3.09 -1.57
C TYR A 256 -3.39 -1.59 -1.58
N THR A 257 -4.58 -1.19 -1.12
CA THR A 257 -4.95 0.22 -0.95
C THR A 257 -4.40 0.80 0.34
N HIS A 258 -4.30 -0.04 1.38
CA HIS A 258 -3.81 0.34 2.70
C HIS A 258 -2.91 -0.75 3.25
N LEU A 259 -1.74 -0.35 3.76
CA LEU A 259 -0.84 -1.18 4.53
C LEU A 259 -0.82 -0.65 5.96
N ILE A 260 -1.19 -1.47 6.91
CA ILE A 260 -1.11 -1.15 8.34
C ILE A 260 0.11 -1.88 8.90
N LEU A 261 1.03 -1.13 9.50
CA LEU A 261 2.25 -1.68 10.07
C LEU A 261 2.16 -1.63 11.60
N ASP A 262 2.23 -2.78 12.25
CA ASP A 262 2.38 -2.86 13.71
C ASP A 262 3.87 -2.86 14.04
N LEU A 263 4.37 -1.75 14.58
CA LEU A 263 5.80 -1.54 14.81
C LEU A 263 6.23 -1.96 16.22
N SER A 264 7.46 -2.43 16.31
CA SER A 264 8.10 -2.64 17.60
C SER A 264 8.34 -1.31 18.34
N LYS A 265 8.63 -1.38 19.62
CA LYS A 265 8.97 -0.21 20.45
C LYS A 265 10.50 -0.01 20.54
N ALA A 266 11.24 -0.91 19.90
CA ALA A 266 12.71 -0.90 19.93
C ALA A 266 13.33 0.13 18.99
N LEU A 267 12.55 0.64 18.00
CA LEU A 267 13.01 1.55 16.94
C LEU A 267 14.26 1.00 16.23
N LEU A 268 14.16 -0.26 15.84
CA LEU A 268 15.19 -0.93 15.03
C LEU A 268 15.31 -0.28 13.64
N PRO A 269 16.39 -0.51 12.88
CA PRO A 269 16.52 -0.03 11.51
C PRO A 269 15.32 -0.39 10.62
N THR A 270 14.71 -1.56 10.82
CA THR A 270 13.47 -2.01 10.15
C THR A 270 12.26 -1.13 10.49
N ASP A 271 12.11 -0.73 11.76
CA ASP A 271 11.05 0.19 12.19
C ASP A 271 11.25 1.58 11.58
N LEU A 272 12.49 2.09 11.59
CA LEU A 272 12.81 3.40 11.01
C LEU A 272 12.56 3.43 9.50
N MET A 273 12.88 2.35 8.79
CA MET A 273 12.57 2.21 7.37
C MET A 273 11.04 2.25 7.15
N ALA A 274 10.29 1.49 7.92
CA ALA A 274 8.83 1.48 7.86
C ALA A 274 8.23 2.87 8.12
N LEU A 275 8.74 3.61 9.12
CA LEU A 275 8.33 4.98 9.42
C LEU A 275 8.62 5.94 8.25
N ARG A 276 9.81 5.87 7.62
CA ARG A 276 10.16 6.68 6.45
C ARG A 276 9.23 6.44 5.27
N MET A 277 8.86 5.19 5.03
CA MET A 277 7.95 4.82 3.96
C MET A 277 6.48 5.16 4.25
N SER A 278 6.13 5.44 5.51
CA SER A 278 4.75 5.72 5.92
C SER A 278 4.26 7.07 5.38
N SER A 279 3.00 7.10 4.97
CA SER A 279 2.27 8.34 4.69
C SER A 279 1.70 8.95 5.98
N LEU A 280 1.50 8.12 7.00
CA LEU A 280 0.97 8.53 8.29
C LEU A 280 1.51 7.63 9.40
N ILE A 281 1.78 8.22 10.57
CA ILE A 281 2.26 7.51 11.76
C ILE A 281 1.30 7.80 12.91
N LEU A 282 0.59 6.76 13.37
CA LEU A 282 -0.25 6.83 14.56
C LEU A 282 0.60 6.53 15.80
N LEU A 283 0.93 7.55 16.56
CA LEU A 283 1.67 7.44 17.82
C LEU A 283 0.70 7.22 18.97
N ILE A 284 0.66 5.98 19.46
CA ILE A 284 -0.31 5.55 20.46
C ILE A 284 0.19 5.90 21.87
N ALA A 285 -0.64 6.61 22.61
CA ALA A 285 -0.39 7.08 23.96
C ALA A 285 -1.55 6.72 24.90
N GLN A 286 -1.28 6.85 26.19
CA GLN A 286 -2.29 6.91 27.26
C GLN A 286 -2.09 8.20 28.06
N LEU A 287 -3.14 8.67 28.75
CA LEU A 287 -3.09 9.88 29.57
C LEU A 287 -2.41 9.60 30.94
N GLU A 288 -1.15 9.22 30.88
CA GLU A 288 -0.28 8.94 31.99
C GLU A 288 1.12 9.51 31.76
N LEU A 289 1.82 9.87 32.85
CA LEU A 289 3.08 10.60 32.81
C LEU A 289 4.16 9.89 31.98
N SER A 290 4.32 8.58 32.16
CA SER A 290 5.33 7.77 31.46
C SER A 290 5.09 7.73 29.96
N SER A 291 3.84 7.59 29.54
CA SER A 291 3.43 7.57 28.14
C SER A 291 3.66 8.93 27.48
N LEU A 292 3.18 10.02 28.09
CA LEU A 292 3.33 11.38 27.55
C LEU A 292 4.80 11.81 27.45
N ARG A 293 5.63 11.50 28.47
CA ARG A 293 7.07 11.74 28.40
C ARG A 293 7.70 11.06 27.17
N ASN A 294 7.34 9.81 26.90
CA ASN A 294 7.87 9.10 25.75
C ASN A 294 7.32 9.63 24.42
N VAL A 295 6.06 10.07 24.37
CA VAL A 295 5.52 10.78 23.19
C VAL A 295 6.37 12.00 22.86
N VAL A 296 6.68 12.85 23.84
CA VAL A 296 7.53 14.03 23.66
C VAL A 296 8.91 13.63 23.14
N ARG A 297 9.53 12.61 23.74
CA ARG A 297 10.84 12.10 23.29
C ARG A 297 10.81 11.60 21.84
N LEU A 298 9.78 10.81 21.47
CA LEU A 298 9.63 10.28 20.11
C LEU A 298 9.42 11.40 19.10
N ILE A 299 8.58 12.38 19.40
CA ILE A 299 8.36 13.55 18.54
C ILE A 299 9.70 14.29 18.32
N HIS A 300 10.42 14.60 19.41
CA HIS A 300 11.71 15.29 19.30
C HIS A 300 12.77 14.50 18.54
N SER A 301 12.80 13.18 18.69
CA SER A 301 13.78 12.33 18.01
C SER A 301 13.46 12.11 16.52
N LEU A 302 12.17 12.02 16.16
CA LEU A 302 11.74 11.72 14.79
C LEU A 302 11.53 13.00 13.94
N SER A 303 11.24 14.16 14.58
CA SER A 303 11.02 15.42 13.83
C SER A 303 12.20 15.88 12.98
N PRO A 304 13.47 15.71 13.38
CA PRO A 304 14.62 16.05 12.53
C PRO A 304 14.85 15.08 11.38
N GLU A 305 14.21 13.92 11.38
CA GLU A 305 14.34 12.87 10.37
C GLU A 305 13.43 13.14 9.15
N GLY A 306 13.79 14.14 8.34
CA GLY A 306 13.01 14.48 7.13
C GLY A 306 11.60 14.99 7.46
N ASP A 307 10.58 14.35 6.89
CA ASP A 307 9.16 14.70 7.04
C ASP A 307 8.42 13.90 8.12
N LEU A 308 9.13 13.09 8.92
CA LEU A 308 8.49 12.20 9.91
C LEU A 308 7.67 12.99 10.95
N GLY A 309 8.14 14.16 11.36
CA GLY A 309 7.41 15.02 12.30
C GLY A 309 6.02 15.43 11.78
N ASP A 310 5.88 15.66 10.49
CA ASP A 310 4.63 16.09 9.86
C ASP A 310 3.64 14.91 9.68
N LYS A 311 4.14 13.69 9.60
CA LYS A 311 3.35 12.46 9.48
C LYS A 311 2.80 11.96 10.83
N LEU A 312 3.37 12.43 11.96
CA LEU A 312 2.98 11.98 13.29
C LEU A 312 1.60 12.51 13.70
N ARG A 313 0.73 11.59 14.13
CA ARG A 313 -0.59 11.88 14.73
C ARG A 313 -0.70 11.16 16.06
N VAL A 314 -0.91 11.90 17.14
CA VAL A 314 -1.06 11.33 18.48
C VAL A 314 -2.47 10.78 18.66
N VAL A 315 -2.56 9.50 19.02
CA VAL A 315 -3.82 8.83 19.34
C VAL A 315 -3.81 8.40 20.79
N VAL A 316 -4.76 8.88 21.56
CA VAL A 316 -4.93 8.49 22.98
C VAL A 316 -5.81 7.25 23.04
N ASN A 317 -5.27 6.16 23.55
CA ASN A 317 -6.01 4.94 23.85
C ASN A 317 -6.53 4.93 25.27
N ARG A 318 -7.61 4.19 25.51
CA ARG A 318 -8.32 4.07 26.80
C ARG A 318 -8.78 5.42 27.36
N ALA A 319 -9.24 6.30 26.47
CA ALA A 319 -9.78 7.60 26.87
C ALA A 319 -11.09 7.43 27.66
N GLY A 320 -11.34 8.34 28.62
CA GLY A 320 -12.57 8.32 29.42
C GLY A 320 -12.63 7.20 30.47
N SER A 321 -11.50 6.58 30.82
CA SER A 321 -11.43 5.82 32.07
C SER A 321 -11.61 6.80 33.22
N ASP A 322 -12.56 6.53 34.14
CA ASP A 322 -12.83 7.31 35.34
C ASP A 322 -11.60 7.38 36.28
N ILE A 323 -10.57 6.66 35.92
CA ILE A 323 -9.25 6.62 36.53
C ILE A 323 -8.24 7.02 35.43
N ALA A 324 -8.16 8.30 35.10
CA ALA A 324 -6.85 8.85 34.76
C ALA A 324 -6.03 8.72 36.02
N GLU A 325 -5.22 7.69 36.14
CA GLU A 325 -4.45 7.37 37.33
C GLU A 325 -3.69 8.61 37.86
N ASP A 326 -3.36 9.55 36.97
CA ASP A 326 -2.64 10.79 37.27
C ASP A 326 -3.49 12.08 37.11
N GLY A 327 -4.78 12.01 36.83
CA GLY A 327 -5.65 13.19 36.64
C GLY A 327 -5.26 14.06 35.43
N ILE A 328 -4.57 13.51 34.44
CA ILE A 328 -4.11 14.26 33.27
C ILE A 328 -5.25 14.43 32.28
N THR A 329 -5.64 15.66 32.03
CA THR A 329 -6.65 15.97 30.99
C THR A 329 -6.05 16.00 29.61
N VAL A 330 -6.89 15.80 28.59
CA VAL A 330 -6.50 15.89 27.16
C VAL A 330 -5.81 17.23 26.88
N LYS A 331 -6.39 18.35 27.34
CA LYS A 331 -5.83 19.70 27.17
C LYS A 331 -4.42 19.82 27.74
N LYS A 332 -4.21 19.30 28.95
CA LYS A 332 -2.89 19.32 29.60
C LYS A 332 -1.89 18.42 28.83
N ALA A 333 -2.35 17.29 28.29
CA ALA A 333 -1.52 16.43 27.48
C ALA A 333 -1.09 17.14 26.19
N GLU A 334 -2.00 17.84 25.50
CA GLU A 334 -1.70 18.62 24.29
C GLU A 334 -0.70 19.75 24.57
N GLU A 335 -0.84 20.45 25.71
CA GLU A 335 0.12 21.47 26.14
C GLU A 335 1.54 20.88 26.32
N VAL A 336 1.63 19.71 26.96
CA VAL A 336 2.92 19.02 27.19
C VAL A 336 3.52 18.47 25.91
N ILE A 337 2.71 17.89 25.04
CA ILE A 337 3.13 17.28 23.77
C ILE A 337 3.50 18.35 22.73
N GLY A 338 2.89 19.53 22.79
CA GLY A 338 3.03 20.61 21.79
C GLY A 338 2.35 20.29 20.45
N LYS A 339 1.48 19.28 20.40
CA LYS A 339 0.67 18.89 19.24
C LYS A 339 -0.75 18.52 19.70
N PRO A 340 -1.77 18.74 18.86
CA PRO A 340 -3.13 18.31 19.16
C PRO A 340 -3.23 16.78 19.17
N ILE A 341 -4.14 16.26 19.99
CA ILE A 341 -4.52 14.85 19.97
C ILE A 341 -5.44 14.64 18.76
N PHE A 342 -4.96 13.81 17.82
CA PHE A 342 -5.66 13.52 16.56
C PHE A 342 -6.92 12.69 16.78
N TRP A 343 -6.85 11.68 17.69
CA TRP A 343 -7.98 10.78 17.93
C TRP A 343 -7.96 10.24 19.38
N GLN A 344 -9.16 9.89 19.87
CA GLN A 344 -9.32 9.27 21.17
C GLN A 344 -10.11 7.97 21.03
N ILE A 345 -9.52 6.85 21.49
CA ILE A 345 -10.18 5.55 21.51
C ILE A 345 -10.72 5.31 22.92
N PRO A 346 -12.04 5.10 23.11
CA PRO A 346 -12.64 4.96 24.41
C PRO A 346 -12.18 3.69 25.14
N ASN A 347 -12.18 3.74 26.48
CA ASN A 347 -11.85 2.59 27.31
C ASN A 347 -13.06 1.66 27.46
N GLU A 348 -13.13 0.62 26.65
CA GLU A 348 -14.13 -0.46 26.79
C GLU A 348 -13.40 -1.81 26.89
N ALA A 349 -12.98 -2.18 28.12
CA ALA A 349 -12.19 -3.38 28.36
C ALA A 349 -12.91 -4.68 27.93
N LYS A 350 -14.22 -4.80 28.19
CA LYS A 350 -14.97 -6.04 27.89
C LYS A 350 -14.96 -6.42 26.41
N PRO A 351 -15.37 -5.54 25.44
CA PRO A 351 -15.31 -5.90 24.03
C PRO A 351 -13.88 -6.11 23.54
N MET A 352 -12.90 -5.33 24.01
CA MET A 352 -11.50 -5.49 23.62
C MET A 352 -10.90 -6.81 24.07
N ILE A 353 -11.13 -7.20 25.32
CA ILE A 353 -10.67 -8.49 25.86
C ILE A 353 -11.40 -9.65 25.15
N GLY A 354 -12.73 -9.54 25.03
CA GLY A 354 -13.52 -10.56 24.36
C GLY A 354 -13.09 -10.80 22.90
N SER A 355 -12.90 -9.72 22.14
CA SER A 355 -12.36 -9.77 20.78
C SER A 355 -11.04 -10.55 20.73
N ARG A 356 -10.09 -10.21 21.60
CA ARG A 356 -8.78 -10.85 21.65
C ARG A 356 -8.82 -12.32 22.08
N VAL A 357 -9.65 -12.65 23.07
CA VAL A 357 -9.80 -14.02 23.59
C VAL A 357 -10.45 -14.93 22.55
N ASN A 358 -11.39 -14.41 21.75
CA ASN A 358 -12.06 -15.17 20.70
C ASN A 358 -11.34 -15.10 19.34
N GLY A 359 -10.21 -14.39 19.24
CA GLY A 359 -9.50 -14.22 17.98
C GLY A 359 -10.31 -13.51 16.88
N GLU A 360 -11.36 -12.76 17.24
CA GLU A 360 -12.23 -12.08 16.30
C GLU A 360 -12.03 -10.55 16.38
N PRO A 361 -11.80 -9.84 15.26
CA PRO A 361 -11.74 -8.38 15.27
C PRO A 361 -13.08 -7.77 15.74
N LEU A 362 -13.00 -6.61 16.42
CA LEU A 362 -14.18 -5.91 16.98
C LEU A 362 -15.29 -5.68 15.97
N VAL A 363 -14.95 -5.44 14.70
CA VAL A 363 -15.94 -5.24 13.62
C VAL A 363 -16.87 -6.44 13.44
N ARG A 364 -16.43 -7.63 13.87
CA ARG A 364 -17.22 -8.87 13.91
C ARG A 364 -17.72 -9.18 15.30
N PHE A 365 -16.83 -9.18 16.29
CA PHE A 365 -17.14 -9.57 17.67
C PHE A 365 -18.13 -8.62 18.36
N ALA A 366 -17.91 -7.30 18.24
CA ALA A 366 -18.70 -6.31 18.94
C ALA A 366 -18.98 -5.06 18.06
N PRO A 367 -19.67 -5.21 16.90
CA PRO A 367 -19.83 -4.16 15.90
C PRO A 367 -20.54 -2.89 16.41
N ARG A 368 -21.33 -3.00 17.48
CA ARG A 368 -22.09 -1.89 18.08
C ARG A 368 -21.39 -1.25 19.30
N SER A 369 -20.22 -1.74 19.72
CA SER A 369 -19.48 -1.17 20.84
C SER A 369 -18.99 0.25 20.53
N LYS A 370 -18.84 1.09 21.57
CA LYS A 370 -18.34 2.47 21.40
C LYS A 370 -16.91 2.46 20.85
N VAL A 371 -16.12 1.48 21.26
CA VAL A 371 -14.74 1.33 20.74
C VAL A 371 -14.73 0.99 19.24
N GLN A 372 -15.65 0.14 18.76
CA GLN A 372 -15.74 -0.14 17.32
C GLN A 372 -16.27 1.07 16.53
N GLN A 373 -17.24 1.81 17.08
CA GLN A 373 -17.70 3.07 16.49
C GLN A 373 -16.57 4.10 16.39
N SER A 374 -15.69 4.14 17.40
CA SER A 374 -14.49 4.98 17.36
C SER A 374 -13.52 4.56 16.24
N PHE A 375 -13.34 3.26 15.98
CA PHE A 375 -12.54 2.80 14.82
C PHE A 375 -13.17 3.20 13.49
N HIS A 376 -14.49 3.12 13.34
CA HIS A 376 -15.15 3.64 12.13
C HIS A 376 -14.91 5.14 11.94
N GLY A 377 -15.02 5.94 13.00
CA GLY A 377 -14.70 7.37 12.93
C GLY A 377 -13.24 7.64 12.62
N LEU A 378 -12.30 6.86 13.18
CA LEU A 378 -10.88 6.97 12.86
C LEU A 378 -10.63 6.66 11.38
N VAL A 379 -11.22 5.60 10.83
CA VAL A 379 -11.12 5.25 9.40
C VAL A 379 -11.64 6.40 8.53
N GLN A 380 -12.77 7.01 8.87
CA GLN A 380 -13.30 8.17 8.15
C GLN A 380 -12.34 9.36 8.19
N ALA A 381 -11.77 9.66 9.35
CA ALA A 381 -10.79 10.74 9.52
C ALA A 381 -9.50 10.49 8.70
N LEU A 382 -9.08 9.22 8.55
CA LEU A 382 -7.90 8.83 7.79
C LEU A 382 -8.12 8.83 6.27
N THR A 383 -9.33 8.47 5.81
CA THR A 383 -9.63 8.33 4.37
C THR A 383 -10.25 9.58 3.76
N GLY A 384 -10.59 10.60 4.56
CA GLY A 384 -11.23 11.84 4.08
C GLY A 384 -12.66 11.64 3.54
N LYS A 385 -13.24 10.45 3.69
CA LYS A 385 -14.62 10.15 3.29
C LYS A 385 -15.55 10.56 4.44
N ALA A 386 -16.29 11.66 4.27
CA ALA A 386 -17.40 12.00 5.16
C ALA A 386 -18.39 10.82 5.12
N GLY A 387 -18.71 10.28 6.31
CA GLY A 387 -19.61 9.14 6.40
C GLY A 387 -20.97 9.42 5.81
N VAL A 388 -21.46 8.47 5.02
CA VAL A 388 -22.90 8.33 4.79
C VAL A 388 -23.45 7.75 6.10
N ALA A 389 -24.22 8.55 6.81
CA ALA A 389 -24.89 8.21 8.06
C ALA A 389 -25.95 7.10 7.85
#